data_76fa738af4444018ced76c2e8e0235fc
#
_entry.id   76fa738af4444018ced76c2e8e0235fc
#
_cell.length_a   1.000
_cell.length_b   1.000
_cell.length_c   1.000
_cell.angle_alpha   90.00
_cell.angle_beta   90.00
_cell.angle_gamma   90.00
#
_symmetry.space_group_name_H-M   'P 1'
#
loop_
_entity.id
_entity.type
_entity.pdbx_description
1 polymer ?
#
loop_
_entity_poly.entity_id
_entity_poly.type
_entity_poly.pdbx_seq_one_letter_code
_entity_poly.pdbx_strand_id
1 'polypeptide(L)'
;MCGRYVSPEEAAIERYWHIGARTPPRWLEPCFNVAPSMTVPILRHDESGQLELLPARWGLIPTWWKEPTPPRLSFNARSEEAAGKPLWRQALRGTRCLMPALGWYEWNEQETVRNPAGRQVHPPYFIHSPTDPIIAIAGLWSLWINPCGDPILSCALLTKAAALSIEHIHPRMPVVLAPENFEEWLSGATRGEALGDLIHHAREDFAGHRVSLRVNDARNDSPELIDAAE
;
A
#
# COMPACT_ATOMS: atom_id res chain seq x y z
N MET A 1 -5.53 9.61 -5.47
CA MET A 1 -5.14 8.90 -4.21
C MET A 1 -4.76 7.48 -4.57
N CYS A 2 -3.63 7.01 -4.07
CA CYS A 2 -3.04 5.67 -4.33
C CYS A 2 -4.06 4.53 -4.22
N GLY A 3 -4.76 4.26 -5.28
CA GLY A 3 -5.79 3.23 -5.36
C GLY A 3 -5.38 2.04 -6.22
N ARG A 4 -4.10 2.00 -6.62
CA ARG A 4 -3.55 0.94 -7.45
C ARG A 4 -2.05 0.82 -7.23
N TYR A 5 -1.52 -0.40 -7.07
CA TYR A 5 -0.08 -0.61 -6.92
C TYR A 5 0.36 -1.96 -7.51
N VAL A 6 1.67 -2.19 -7.54
CA VAL A 6 2.28 -3.44 -8.02
C VAL A 6 2.86 -4.19 -6.83
N SER A 7 2.38 -5.42 -6.62
CA SER A 7 2.84 -6.30 -5.54
C SER A 7 3.92 -7.25 -6.04
N PRO A 8 5.05 -7.39 -5.33
CA PRO A 8 6.07 -8.39 -5.65
C PRO A 8 5.58 -9.81 -5.30
N GLU A 9 6.26 -10.81 -5.84
CA GLU A 9 6.07 -12.22 -5.48
C GLU A 9 6.51 -12.51 -4.03
N GLU A 10 5.95 -13.55 -3.41
CA GLU A 10 6.28 -13.96 -2.04
C GLU A 10 7.78 -14.21 -1.83
N ALA A 11 8.42 -14.93 -2.75
CA ALA A 11 9.84 -15.23 -2.67
C ALA A 11 10.75 -13.98 -2.70
N ALA A 12 10.36 -12.94 -3.42
CA ALA A 12 11.10 -11.68 -3.44
C ALA A 12 10.97 -10.93 -2.11
N ILE A 13 9.78 -10.96 -1.51
CA ILE A 13 9.54 -10.38 -0.18
C ILE A 13 10.36 -11.13 0.88
N GLU A 14 10.30 -12.46 0.90
CA GLU A 14 11.06 -13.30 1.84
C GLU A 14 12.58 -13.01 1.75
N ARG A 15 13.13 -12.90 0.55
CA ARG A 15 14.55 -12.57 0.34
C ARG A 15 14.89 -11.17 0.84
N TYR A 16 14.05 -10.19 0.54
CA TYR A 16 14.31 -8.78 0.88
C TYR A 16 14.30 -8.54 2.40
N TRP A 17 13.37 -9.17 3.12
CA TRP A 17 13.25 -9.04 4.59
C TRP A 17 13.95 -10.16 5.38
N HIS A 18 14.68 -11.05 4.70
CA HIS A 18 15.35 -12.20 5.32
C HIS A 18 14.42 -13.06 6.19
N ILE A 19 13.16 -13.17 5.80
CA ILE A 19 12.20 -14.04 6.46
C ILE A 19 12.45 -15.47 5.97
N GLY A 20 12.38 -16.44 6.88
CA GLY A 20 12.52 -17.84 6.50
C GLY A 20 11.49 -18.25 5.44
N ALA A 21 11.96 -18.95 4.39
CA ALA A 21 11.11 -19.38 3.30
C ALA A 21 9.95 -20.24 3.81
N ARG A 22 8.73 -19.91 3.41
CA ARG A 22 7.55 -20.73 3.73
C ARG A 22 7.56 -22.04 2.91
N THR A 23 7.06 -23.08 3.52
CA THR A 23 6.81 -24.34 2.82
C THR A 23 5.65 -24.16 1.84
N PRO A 24 5.77 -24.57 0.56
CA PRO A 24 4.64 -24.53 -0.39
C PRO A 24 3.37 -25.20 0.16
N PRO A 25 2.16 -24.78 -0.29
CA PRO A 25 1.94 -23.89 -1.42
C PRO A 25 2.13 -22.41 -1.07
N ARG A 26 2.74 -21.65 -1.99
CA ARG A 26 2.79 -20.20 -1.94
C ARG A 26 1.41 -19.62 -2.25
N TRP A 27 1.05 -18.53 -1.60
CA TRP A 27 -0.27 -17.90 -1.77
C TRP A 27 -0.19 -16.58 -2.55
N LEU A 28 1.02 -16.05 -2.77
CA LEU A 28 1.22 -14.76 -3.41
C LEU A 28 2.05 -14.91 -4.69
N GLU A 29 1.39 -14.71 -5.81
CA GLU A 29 2.01 -14.44 -7.10
C GLU A 29 2.20 -12.93 -7.27
N PRO A 30 3.13 -12.47 -8.13
CA PRO A 30 3.25 -11.06 -8.44
C PRO A 30 1.94 -10.55 -9.05
N CYS A 31 1.51 -9.36 -8.62
CA CYS A 31 0.30 -8.74 -9.19
C CYS A 31 0.65 -7.31 -9.62
N PHE A 32 0.53 -7.07 -10.92
CA PHE A 32 0.90 -5.80 -11.55
C PHE A 32 -0.22 -4.76 -11.53
N ASN A 33 -1.38 -5.08 -10.95
CA ASN A 33 -2.53 -4.19 -10.95
C ASN A 33 -3.42 -4.38 -9.72
N VAL A 34 -2.82 -4.38 -8.53
CA VAL A 34 -3.55 -4.54 -7.27
C VAL A 34 -4.55 -3.41 -7.07
N ALA A 35 -5.80 -3.75 -6.81
CA ALA A 35 -6.90 -2.82 -6.54
C ALA A 35 -7.45 -2.99 -5.12
N PRO A 36 -8.11 -1.98 -4.54
CA PRO A 36 -8.79 -2.10 -3.26
C PRO A 36 -9.74 -3.30 -3.22
N SER A 37 -9.84 -3.92 -2.06
CA SER A 37 -10.56 -5.16 -1.75
C SER A 37 -9.84 -6.46 -2.13
N MET A 38 -8.76 -6.41 -2.89
CA MET A 38 -7.93 -7.59 -3.16
C MET A 38 -7.14 -8.01 -1.91
N THR A 39 -6.71 -9.27 -1.90
CA THR A 39 -5.76 -9.78 -0.90
C THR A 39 -4.35 -9.34 -1.27
N VAL A 40 -3.62 -8.81 -0.30
CA VAL A 40 -2.29 -8.22 -0.45
C VAL A 40 -1.35 -8.71 0.64
N PRO A 41 -0.03 -8.72 0.41
CA PRO A 41 0.95 -9.04 1.44
C PRO A 41 1.08 -7.90 2.44
N ILE A 42 1.15 -8.25 3.71
CA ILE A 42 1.59 -7.36 4.77
C ILE A 42 2.67 -8.03 5.61
N LEU A 43 3.60 -7.23 6.11
CA LEU A 43 4.62 -7.63 7.08
C LEU A 43 4.30 -6.97 8.42
N ARG A 44 4.31 -7.75 9.48
CA ARG A 44 4.12 -7.27 10.84
C ARG A 44 4.92 -8.12 11.82
N HIS A 45 5.06 -7.68 13.05
CA HIS A 45 5.55 -8.54 14.12
C HIS A 45 4.44 -9.47 14.61
N ASP A 46 4.78 -10.72 14.85
CA ASP A 46 3.96 -11.67 15.59
C ASP A 46 4.03 -11.40 17.10
N GLU A 47 3.38 -12.24 17.91
CA GLU A 47 3.37 -12.12 19.37
C GLU A 47 4.76 -12.33 20.01
N SER A 48 5.67 -13.01 19.31
CA SER A 48 7.07 -13.21 19.75
C SER A 48 8.00 -12.07 19.32
N GLY A 49 7.51 -11.12 18.55
CA GLY A 49 8.29 -10.02 17.98
C GLY A 49 9.03 -10.40 16.69
N GLN A 50 8.76 -11.56 16.11
CA GLN A 50 9.35 -11.96 14.84
C GLN A 50 8.54 -11.39 13.67
N LEU A 51 9.24 -11.04 12.59
CA LEU A 51 8.59 -10.55 11.37
C LEU A 51 7.88 -11.71 10.65
N GLU A 52 6.59 -11.53 10.38
CA GLU A 52 5.76 -12.48 9.63
C GLU A 52 5.14 -11.84 8.41
N LEU A 53 4.99 -12.64 7.34
CA LEU A 53 4.32 -12.25 6.10
C LEU A 53 2.94 -12.89 6.05
N LEU A 54 1.90 -12.07 5.91
CA LEU A 54 0.50 -12.50 5.96
C LEU A 54 -0.32 -11.94 4.81
N PRO A 55 -1.34 -12.70 4.33
CA PRO A 55 -2.36 -12.17 3.46
C PRO A 55 -3.34 -11.28 4.22
N ALA A 56 -3.62 -10.08 3.72
CA ALA A 56 -4.61 -9.18 4.28
C ALA A 56 -5.49 -8.58 3.18
N ARG A 57 -6.74 -8.31 3.46
CA ARG A 57 -7.64 -7.59 2.57
C ARG A 57 -7.25 -6.10 2.53
N TRP A 58 -7.00 -5.53 1.36
CA TRP A 58 -6.76 -4.09 1.22
C TRP A 58 -8.07 -3.29 1.32
N GLY A 59 -8.29 -2.68 2.45
CA GLY A 59 -9.49 -1.98 2.87
C GLY A 59 -9.78 -2.34 4.32
N LEU A 60 -9.21 -1.55 5.25
CA LEU A 60 -9.22 -1.81 6.69
C LEU A 60 -10.66 -1.83 7.24
N ILE A 61 -10.95 -2.85 8.02
CA ILE A 61 -12.20 -2.98 8.78
C ILE A 61 -11.84 -2.88 10.26
N PRO A 62 -12.26 -1.83 10.96
CA PRO A 62 -11.88 -1.67 12.37
C PRO A 62 -12.54 -2.76 13.24
N THR A 63 -11.90 -3.12 14.34
CA THR A 63 -12.37 -4.18 15.25
C THR A 63 -13.78 -3.96 15.79
N TRP A 64 -14.20 -2.70 15.92
CA TRP A 64 -15.50 -2.28 16.43
C TRP A 64 -16.60 -2.20 15.37
N TRP A 65 -16.29 -2.50 14.08
CA TRP A 65 -17.25 -2.42 12.98
C TRP A 65 -18.36 -3.46 13.14
N LYS A 66 -19.62 -3.02 13.06
CA LYS A 66 -20.77 -3.88 13.29
C LYS A 66 -21.60 -4.20 12.05
N GLU A 67 -21.36 -3.44 10.97
CA GLU A 67 -22.09 -3.67 9.73
C GLU A 67 -21.57 -4.90 9.00
N PRO A 68 -22.44 -5.66 8.28
CA PRO A 68 -22.05 -6.87 7.56
C PRO A 68 -21.13 -6.56 6.36
N THR A 69 -21.19 -5.34 5.83
CA THR A 69 -20.35 -4.88 4.72
C THR A 69 -19.21 -4.01 5.21
N PRO A 70 -17.98 -4.19 4.68
CA PRO A 70 -16.84 -3.35 5.03
C PRO A 70 -17.09 -1.87 4.80
N PRO A 71 -16.40 -0.96 5.56
CA PRO A 71 -16.49 0.48 5.33
C PRO A 71 -16.06 0.83 3.91
N ARG A 72 -16.72 1.81 3.30
CA ARG A 72 -16.31 2.35 1.99
C ARG A 72 -15.03 3.17 2.14
N LEU A 73 -14.17 3.14 1.10
CA LEU A 73 -12.95 3.96 1.00
C LEU A 73 -12.01 3.83 2.20
N SER A 74 -11.92 2.64 2.79
CA SER A 74 -11.07 2.34 3.94
C SER A 74 -9.70 1.78 3.58
N PHE A 75 -9.22 2.01 2.35
CA PHE A 75 -7.95 1.48 1.87
C PHE A 75 -6.77 2.47 1.99
N ASN A 76 -7.06 3.79 2.15
CA ASN A 76 -6.06 4.85 2.31
C ASN A 76 -6.36 5.70 3.54
N ALA A 77 -5.39 5.84 4.43
CA ALA A 77 -5.42 6.73 5.59
C ALA A 77 -4.53 7.95 5.34
N ARG A 78 -5.06 9.16 5.37
CA ARG A 78 -4.23 10.37 5.33
C ARG A 78 -3.48 10.50 6.65
N SER A 79 -2.15 10.56 6.60
CA SER A 79 -1.31 10.61 7.80
C SER A 79 -1.64 11.79 8.71
N GLU A 80 -1.97 12.94 8.12
CA GLU A 80 -2.31 14.17 8.81
C GLU A 80 -3.60 14.06 9.65
N GLU A 81 -4.50 13.14 9.28
CA GLU A 81 -5.81 12.97 9.90
C GLU A 81 -5.93 11.65 10.69
N ALA A 82 -5.03 10.70 10.45
CA ALA A 82 -5.17 9.33 10.93
C ALA A 82 -5.25 9.22 12.45
N ALA A 83 -4.51 10.05 13.18
CA ALA A 83 -4.54 10.08 14.65
C ALA A 83 -5.89 10.54 15.23
N GLY A 84 -6.62 11.40 14.52
CA GLY A 84 -7.90 11.96 14.94
C GLY A 84 -9.12 11.11 14.52
N LYS A 85 -9.02 10.37 13.41
CA LYS A 85 -10.18 9.64 12.87
C LYS A 85 -10.41 8.29 13.55
N PRO A 86 -11.62 8.00 14.03
CA PRO A 86 -11.95 6.72 14.67
C PRO A 86 -11.57 5.49 13.83
N LEU A 87 -11.70 5.57 12.51
CA LEU A 87 -11.39 4.50 11.57
C LEU A 87 -9.92 4.05 11.65
N TRP A 88 -8.99 4.98 11.85
CA TRP A 88 -7.55 4.76 11.77
C TRP A 88 -6.83 4.81 13.12
N ARG A 89 -7.36 5.61 14.05
CA ARG A 89 -6.70 5.97 15.31
C ARG A 89 -6.20 4.77 16.10
N GLN A 90 -7.00 3.71 16.20
CA GLN A 90 -6.64 2.52 16.97
C GLN A 90 -5.49 1.77 16.28
N ALA A 91 -5.60 1.56 14.96
CA ALA A 91 -4.59 0.87 14.19
C ALA A 91 -3.27 1.65 14.15
N LEU A 92 -3.32 2.97 13.97
CA LEU A 92 -2.12 3.82 14.00
C LEU A 92 -1.37 3.73 15.34
N ARG A 93 -2.08 3.55 16.44
CA ARG A 93 -1.49 3.43 17.78
C ARG A 93 -0.79 2.11 18.04
N GLY A 94 -1.22 1.01 17.44
CA GLY A 94 -0.73 -0.29 17.87
C GLY A 94 -0.70 -1.42 16.86
N THR A 95 -1.36 -1.28 15.71
CA THR A 95 -1.37 -2.33 14.70
C THR A 95 -0.90 -1.78 13.35
N ARG A 96 0.43 -1.57 13.28
CA ARG A 96 1.12 -1.10 12.09
C ARG A 96 1.74 -2.28 11.34
N CYS A 97 1.86 -2.13 10.03
CA CYS A 97 2.48 -3.11 9.14
C CYS A 97 3.27 -2.42 8.03
N LEU A 98 4.05 -3.17 7.29
CA LEU A 98 4.62 -2.76 6.01
C LEU A 98 3.84 -3.43 4.89
N MET A 99 3.61 -2.70 3.81
CA MET A 99 3.02 -3.24 2.59
C MET A 99 4.10 -3.21 1.49
N PRO A 100 4.65 -4.38 1.11
CA PRO A 100 5.62 -4.47 0.03
C PRO A 100 5.04 -4.06 -1.32
N ALA A 101 5.77 -3.26 -2.08
CA ALA A 101 5.38 -2.85 -3.42
C ALA A 101 6.60 -2.69 -4.34
N LEU A 102 6.43 -2.88 -5.65
CA LEU A 102 7.42 -2.49 -6.66
C LEU A 102 7.26 -1.01 -7.04
N GLY A 103 6.06 -0.46 -6.83
CA GLY A 103 5.67 0.91 -7.12
C GLY A 103 4.15 1.03 -7.11
N TRP A 104 3.64 2.19 -7.46
CA TRP A 104 2.20 2.45 -7.48
C TRP A 104 1.80 3.25 -8.71
N TYR A 105 0.49 3.28 -9.00
CA TYR A 105 -0.05 4.06 -10.10
C TYR A 105 -0.81 5.28 -9.57
N GLU A 106 -0.66 6.39 -10.29
CA GLU A 106 -1.49 7.58 -10.14
C GLU A 106 -1.89 8.13 -11.51
N TRP A 107 -2.99 8.86 -11.55
CA TRP A 107 -3.54 9.47 -12.76
C TRP A 107 -3.29 10.96 -12.71
N ASN A 108 -2.62 11.50 -13.75
CA ASN A 108 -2.37 12.92 -13.82
C ASN A 108 -3.64 13.67 -14.23
N GLU A 109 -4.32 14.27 -13.24
CA GLU A 109 -5.59 15.00 -13.45
C GLU A 109 -5.40 16.31 -14.24
N GLN A 110 -4.18 16.79 -14.43
CA GLN A 110 -3.87 17.99 -15.22
C GLN A 110 -3.72 17.67 -16.72
N GLU A 111 -3.59 16.38 -17.07
CA GLU A 111 -3.46 15.92 -18.44
C GLU A 111 -4.71 15.15 -18.89
N THR A 112 -4.99 15.19 -20.16
CA THR A 112 -6.04 14.36 -20.77
C THR A 112 -5.55 13.72 -22.06
N VAL A 113 -5.94 12.47 -22.25
CA VAL A 113 -5.66 11.69 -23.46
C VAL A 113 -6.94 11.02 -23.95
N ARG A 114 -6.99 10.65 -25.23
CA ARG A 114 -8.10 9.88 -25.76
C ARG A 114 -7.83 8.38 -25.60
N ASN A 115 -8.79 7.67 -25.01
CA ASN A 115 -8.75 6.22 -25.01
C ASN A 115 -9.19 5.65 -26.38
N PRO A 116 -9.07 4.34 -26.64
CA PRO A 116 -9.47 3.72 -27.90
C PRO A 116 -10.94 3.93 -28.27
N ALA A 117 -11.81 4.19 -27.28
CA ALA A 117 -13.23 4.54 -27.51
C ALA A 117 -13.45 6.05 -27.77
N GLY A 118 -12.38 6.84 -27.94
CA GLY A 118 -12.44 8.28 -28.20
C GLY A 118 -12.78 9.16 -27.00
N ARG A 119 -12.93 8.60 -25.80
CA ARG A 119 -13.25 9.33 -24.58
C ARG A 119 -11.98 9.97 -24.00
N GLN A 120 -12.11 11.18 -23.46
CA GLN A 120 -11.03 11.80 -22.68
C GLN A 120 -10.92 11.10 -21.32
N VAL A 121 -9.69 10.75 -20.97
CA VAL A 121 -9.31 10.12 -19.68
C VAL A 121 -7.98 10.71 -19.20
N HIS A 122 -7.71 10.64 -17.90
CA HIS A 122 -6.42 11.03 -17.35
C HIS A 122 -5.40 9.93 -17.61
N PRO A 123 -4.17 10.27 -18.06
CA PRO A 123 -3.13 9.29 -18.30
C PRO A 123 -2.62 8.71 -16.96
N PRO A 124 -2.43 7.38 -16.88
CA PRO A 124 -1.81 6.73 -15.75
C PRO A 124 -0.28 6.85 -15.82
N TYR A 125 0.32 7.00 -14.67
CA TYR A 125 1.77 6.97 -14.44
C TYR A 125 2.10 5.85 -13.47
N PHE A 126 3.19 5.13 -13.73
CA PHE A 126 3.80 4.23 -12.76
C PHE A 126 4.91 4.99 -12.04
N ILE A 127 4.85 4.98 -10.71
CA ILE A 127 5.80 5.68 -9.83
C ILE A 127 6.54 4.62 -9.02
N HIS A 128 7.86 4.67 -9.03
CA HIS A 128 8.74 3.67 -8.42
C HIS A 128 10.01 4.29 -7.84
N SER A 129 10.73 3.51 -7.03
CA SER A 129 12.09 3.89 -6.60
C SER A 129 13.07 3.66 -7.75
N PRO A 130 13.97 4.60 -8.06
CA PRO A 130 15.01 4.39 -9.04
C PRO A 130 16.15 3.49 -8.55
N THR A 131 16.26 3.27 -7.24
CA THR A 131 17.36 2.54 -6.60
C THR A 131 16.96 1.18 -6.04
N ASP A 132 15.72 1.04 -5.56
CA ASP A 132 15.28 -0.16 -4.87
C ASP A 132 14.18 -0.88 -5.65
N PRO A 133 14.33 -2.17 -5.90
CA PRO A 133 13.34 -2.95 -6.61
C PRO A 133 12.06 -3.20 -5.80
N ILE A 134 12.14 -3.12 -4.45
CA ILE A 134 11.01 -3.26 -3.54
C ILE A 134 11.02 -2.11 -2.56
N ILE A 135 9.88 -1.47 -2.39
CA ILE A 135 9.64 -0.43 -1.40
C ILE A 135 8.68 -0.92 -0.31
N ALA A 136 8.78 -0.35 0.88
CA ALA A 136 7.90 -0.64 2.00
C ALA A 136 6.96 0.53 2.28
N ILE A 137 5.68 0.36 1.98
CA ILE A 137 4.67 1.36 2.27
C ILE A 137 4.22 1.18 3.73
N ALA A 138 4.19 2.27 4.49
CA ALA A 138 3.64 2.29 5.84
C ALA A 138 2.16 1.94 5.83
N GLY A 139 1.79 0.88 6.52
CA GLY A 139 0.44 0.35 6.58
C GLY A 139 -0.11 0.27 7.99
N LEU A 140 -1.43 0.20 8.06
CA LEU A 140 -2.21 -0.09 9.26
C LEU A 140 -2.94 -1.39 9.04
N TRP A 141 -3.11 -2.20 10.10
CA TRP A 141 -3.89 -3.43 9.99
C TRP A 141 -4.91 -3.58 11.12
N SER A 142 -5.89 -4.44 10.91
CA SER A 142 -6.90 -4.79 11.90
C SER A 142 -7.38 -6.22 11.65
N LEU A 143 -7.65 -6.95 12.71
CA LEU A 143 -8.34 -8.23 12.67
C LEU A 143 -9.79 -8.01 13.11
N TRP A 144 -10.70 -8.12 12.18
CA TRP A 144 -12.14 -7.98 12.43
C TRP A 144 -12.81 -9.34 12.42
N ILE A 145 -13.69 -9.57 13.39
CA ILE A 145 -14.53 -10.76 13.42
C ILE A 145 -15.88 -10.38 12.81
N ASN A 146 -16.22 -11.00 11.69
CA ASN A 146 -17.48 -10.73 11.00
C ASN A 146 -18.69 -11.24 11.82
N PRO A 147 -19.94 -10.86 11.49
CA PRO A 147 -21.12 -11.35 12.19
C PRO A 147 -21.33 -12.87 12.17
N CYS A 148 -20.67 -13.60 11.27
CA CYS A 148 -20.67 -15.05 11.20
C CYS A 148 -19.60 -15.71 12.08
N GLY A 149 -18.71 -14.91 12.69
CA GLY A 149 -17.61 -15.40 13.53
C GLY A 149 -16.28 -15.60 12.80
N ASP A 150 -16.20 -15.29 11.50
CA ASP A 150 -14.96 -15.48 10.73
C ASP A 150 -13.99 -14.31 10.93
N PRO A 151 -12.69 -14.58 11.17
CA PRO A 151 -11.67 -13.57 11.25
C PRO A 151 -11.29 -13.03 9.86
N ILE A 152 -11.29 -11.72 9.69
CA ILE A 152 -10.83 -11.04 8.48
C ILE A 152 -9.68 -10.12 8.85
N LEU A 153 -8.46 -10.47 8.41
CA LEU A 153 -7.29 -9.59 8.48
C LEU A 153 -7.39 -8.57 7.35
N SER A 154 -7.31 -7.31 7.69
CA SER A 154 -7.45 -6.21 6.73
C SER A 154 -6.42 -5.12 6.96
N CYS A 155 -6.08 -4.37 5.92
CA CYS A 155 -5.06 -3.32 5.99
C CYS A 155 -5.46 -2.07 5.20
N ALA A 156 -4.77 -0.98 5.48
CA ALA A 156 -4.81 0.25 4.71
C ALA A 156 -3.40 0.83 4.64
N LEU A 157 -3.07 1.52 3.55
CA LEU A 157 -1.82 2.26 3.47
C LEU A 157 -1.99 3.70 4.00
N LEU A 158 -0.89 4.28 4.51
CA LEU A 158 -0.84 5.69 4.82
C LEU A 158 -0.44 6.48 3.58
N THR A 159 -1.00 7.69 3.47
CA THR A 159 -0.64 8.66 2.43
C THR A 159 -0.21 9.98 3.03
N LYS A 160 0.70 10.69 2.36
CA LYS A 160 1.16 12.05 2.67
C LYS A 160 1.09 12.94 1.42
N ALA A 161 1.43 14.22 1.56
CA ALA A 161 1.68 15.08 0.41
C ALA A 161 2.77 14.47 -0.48
N ALA A 162 2.66 14.66 -1.78
CA ALA A 162 3.63 14.13 -2.72
C ALA A 162 4.98 14.85 -2.62
N ALA A 163 6.06 14.13 -2.88
CA ALA A 163 7.39 14.70 -3.07
C ALA A 163 7.43 15.58 -4.32
N LEU A 164 8.30 16.59 -4.31
CA LEU A 164 8.47 17.54 -5.42
C LEU A 164 8.76 16.84 -6.76
N SER A 165 9.47 15.71 -6.72
CA SER A 165 9.81 14.93 -7.93
C SER A 165 8.60 14.38 -8.68
N ILE A 166 7.48 14.15 -8.00
CA ILE A 166 6.27 13.49 -8.53
C ILE A 166 4.97 14.27 -8.29
N GLU A 167 5.02 15.44 -7.64
CA GLU A 167 3.82 16.24 -7.36
C GLU A 167 3.07 16.69 -8.62
N HIS A 168 3.82 16.84 -9.73
CA HIS A 168 3.24 17.16 -11.05
C HIS A 168 2.38 16.02 -11.61
N ILE A 169 2.53 14.78 -11.11
CA ILE A 169 1.69 13.64 -11.49
C ILE A 169 0.44 13.63 -10.61
N HIS A 170 0.63 13.70 -9.29
CA HIS A 170 -0.49 13.66 -8.33
C HIS A 170 -0.07 14.29 -6.99
N PRO A 171 -0.95 15.09 -6.31
CA PRO A 171 -0.58 15.80 -5.08
C PRO A 171 -0.42 14.90 -3.84
N ARG A 172 -0.66 13.61 -3.95
CA ARG A 172 -0.53 12.64 -2.85
C ARG A 172 0.33 11.45 -3.25
N MET A 173 1.03 10.87 -2.27
CA MET A 173 1.80 9.66 -2.41
C MET A 173 1.63 8.74 -1.18
N PRO A 174 1.95 7.44 -1.25
CA PRO A 174 2.07 6.59 -0.08
C PRO A 174 3.20 7.09 0.83
N VAL A 175 3.09 6.84 2.13
CA VAL A 175 4.21 6.99 3.07
C VAL A 175 5.14 5.79 2.85
N VAL A 176 6.29 6.00 2.22
CA VAL A 176 7.27 4.94 1.96
C VAL A 176 8.42 5.07 2.97
N LEU A 177 8.66 4.04 3.74
CA LEU A 177 9.67 4.07 4.79
C LEU A 177 11.05 3.67 4.25
N ALA A 178 12.10 4.26 4.83
CA ALA A 178 13.47 3.80 4.65
C ALA A 178 13.71 2.52 5.48
N PRO A 179 14.59 1.60 5.04
CA PRO A 179 14.82 0.33 5.73
C PRO A 179 15.18 0.47 7.21
N GLU A 180 15.97 1.47 7.58
CA GLU A 180 16.36 1.75 8.95
C GLU A 180 15.20 2.09 9.88
N ASN A 181 14.03 2.46 9.32
CA ASN A 181 12.84 2.85 10.06
C ASN A 181 11.79 1.73 10.19
N PHE A 182 12.03 0.55 9.61
CA PHE A 182 11.03 -0.54 9.62
C PHE A 182 10.72 -1.02 11.02
N GLU A 183 11.75 -1.31 11.82
CA GLU A 183 11.59 -1.81 13.19
C GLU A 183 10.89 -0.79 14.08
N GLU A 184 11.25 0.48 13.96
CA GLU A 184 10.62 1.54 14.73
C GLU A 184 9.15 1.72 14.32
N TRP A 185 8.83 1.65 13.03
CA TRP A 185 7.47 1.70 12.55
C TRP A 185 6.63 0.53 13.06
N LEU A 186 7.15 -0.68 13.01
CA LEU A 186 6.46 -1.89 13.46
C LEU A 186 6.35 -1.98 14.99
N SER A 187 7.22 -1.30 15.72
CA SER A 187 7.22 -1.28 17.18
C SER A 187 5.95 -0.67 17.75
N GLY A 188 5.18 -1.44 18.49
CA GLY A 188 4.01 -0.94 19.22
C GLY A 188 4.34 0.13 20.28
N ALA A 189 5.60 0.34 20.63
CA ALA A 189 6.05 1.35 21.59
C ALA A 189 6.18 2.76 20.99
N THR A 190 6.49 2.88 19.70
CA THR A 190 6.65 4.17 19.02
C THR A 190 5.33 4.93 18.91
N ARG A 191 5.29 6.15 19.42
CA ARG A 191 4.06 6.95 19.55
C ARG A 191 4.35 8.45 19.43
N GLY A 192 3.28 9.24 19.30
CA GLY A 192 3.33 10.70 19.38
C GLY A 192 4.27 11.31 18.34
N GLU A 193 5.19 12.13 18.80
CA GLU A 193 6.14 12.88 17.99
C GLU A 193 7.06 11.94 17.19
N ALA A 194 7.63 10.91 17.80
CA ALA A 194 8.47 9.94 17.12
C ALA A 194 7.76 9.25 15.94
N LEU A 195 6.47 8.93 16.07
CA LEU A 195 5.68 8.41 14.97
C LEU A 195 5.45 9.46 13.88
N GLY A 196 5.27 10.72 14.26
CA GLY A 196 5.18 11.86 13.33
C GLY A 196 6.47 12.05 12.54
N ASP A 197 7.61 11.91 13.21
CA ASP A 197 8.95 12.05 12.61
C ASP A 197 9.20 10.96 11.56
N LEU A 198 8.83 9.69 11.84
CA LEU A 198 8.93 8.61 10.85
C LEU A 198 8.14 8.91 9.56
N ILE A 199 6.95 9.49 9.70
CA ILE A 199 6.12 9.87 8.56
C ILE A 199 6.69 11.09 7.84
N HIS A 200 7.21 12.06 8.59
CA HIS A 200 7.81 13.27 8.03
C HIS A 200 9.07 12.97 7.23
N HIS A 201 9.95 12.11 7.75
CA HIS A 201 11.21 11.70 7.12
C HIS A 201 11.04 10.47 6.18
N ALA A 202 9.81 10.13 5.81
CA ALA A 202 9.56 9.10 4.80
C ALA A 202 10.20 9.48 3.45
N ARG A 203 10.57 8.46 2.69
CA ARG A 203 11.29 8.62 1.41
C ARG A 203 10.55 9.50 0.41
N GLU A 204 11.31 10.22 -0.38
CA GLU A 204 10.83 11.17 -1.41
C GLU A 204 11.56 11.01 -2.77
N ASP A 205 12.45 10.03 -2.87
CA ASP A 205 13.32 9.75 -4.02
C ASP A 205 12.60 8.86 -5.06
N PHE A 206 11.56 9.36 -5.67
CA PHE A 206 10.75 8.60 -6.63
C PHE A 206 10.83 9.20 -8.03
N ALA A 207 10.73 8.31 -9.02
CA ALA A 207 10.56 8.65 -10.43
C ALA A 207 9.22 8.11 -10.94
N GLY A 208 8.67 8.77 -11.94
CA GLY A 208 7.42 8.32 -12.55
C GLY A 208 7.48 8.44 -14.06
N HIS A 209 6.88 7.50 -14.76
CA HIS A 209 6.71 7.54 -16.21
C HIS A 209 5.29 7.13 -16.59
N ARG A 210 4.83 7.64 -17.72
CA ARG A 210 3.51 7.32 -18.25
C ARG A 210 3.46 5.87 -18.69
N VAL A 211 2.34 5.20 -18.40
CA VAL A 211 2.11 3.80 -18.78
C VAL A 211 0.82 3.66 -19.62
N SER A 212 0.60 2.46 -20.13
CA SER A 212 -0.56 2.14 -20.95
C SER A 212 -1.89 2.35 -20.21
N LEU A 213 -2.90 2.85 -20.93
CA LEU A 213 -4.28 2.93 -20.43
C LEU A 213 -4.90 1.57 -20.05
N ARG A 214 -4.26 0.45 -20.40
CA ARG A 214 -4.68 -0.89 -19.98
C ARG A 214 -4.77 -1.04 -18.46
N VAL A 215 -3.96 -0.29 -17.69
CA VAL A 215 -4.00 -0.30 -16.22
C VAL A 215 -5.34 0.20 -15.64
N ASN A 216 -6.14 0.94 -16.42
CA ASN A 216 -7.45 1.43 -15.98
C ASN A 216 -8.44 0.31 -15.67
N ASP A 217 -8.32 -0.83 -16.34
CA ASP A 217 -9.11 -2.02 -16.05
C ASP A 217 -8.34 -2.92 -15.06
N ALA A 218 -8.85 -3.06 -13.85
CA ALA A 218 -8.23 -3.86 -12.79
C ALA A 218 -8.15 -5.37 -13.11
N ARG A 219 -8.83 -5.84 -14.14
CA ARG A 219 -8.75 -7.23 -14.63
C ARG A 219 -7.50 -7.49 -15.46
N ASN A 220 -6.89 -6.44 -16.00
CA ASN A 220 -5.59 -6.58 -16.64
C ASN A 220 -4.51 -6.72 -15.56
N ASP A 221 -3.75 -7.79 -15.65
CA ASP A 221 -2.66 -8.09 -14.73
C ASP A 221 -1.52 -8.73 -15.52
N SER A 222 -0.55 -7.93 -15.92
CA SER A 222 0.61 -8.41 -16.65
C SER A 222 1.82 -7.49 -16.46
N PRO A 223 3.07 -8.02 -16.58
CA PRO A 223 4.29 -7.24 -16.37
C PRO A 223 4.38 -5.98 -17.26
N GLU A 224 3.85 -6.02 -18.47
CA GLU A 224 3.92 -4.90 -19.42
C GLU A 224 3.11 -3.66 -18.96
N LEU A 225 2.32 -3.77 -17.89
CA LEU A 225 1.58 -2.63 -17.34
C LEU A 225 2.49 -1.58 -16.70
N ILE A 226 3.72 -1.95 -16.32
CA ILE A 226 4.70 -1.02 -15.75
C ILE A 226 5.64 -0.43 -16.81
N ASP A 227 5.57 -0.90 -18.06
CA ASP A 227 6.42 -0.39 -19.13
C ASP A 227 6.00 1.03 -19.54
N ALA A 228 7.00 1.84 -19.93
CA ALA A 228 6.73 3.18 -20.43
C ALA A 228 5.84 3.12 -21.67
N ALA A 229 4.79 3.92 -21.68
CA ALA A 229 3.96 4.07 -22.89
C ALA A 229 4.73 4.86 -23.96
N GLU A 230 4.63 4.39 -25.19
CA GLU A 230 5.16 5.08 -26.38
C GLU A 230 4.48 6.43 -26.63
#